data_624ba0f34f547c6e9b64b0748af9c333
#
_entry.id   624ba0f34f547c6e9b64b0748af9c333
#
_cell.length_a   1.000
_cell.length_b   1.000
_cell.length_c   1.000
_cell.angle_alpha   90.00
_cell.angle_beta   90.00
_cell.angle_gamma   90.00
#
_symmetry.space_group_name_H-M   'P 1'
#
loop_
_entity.id
_entity.type
_entity.pdbx_description
1 polymer ?
#
loop_
_entity_poly.entity_id
_entity_poly.type
_entity_poly.pdbx_seq_one_letter_code
_entity_poly.pdbx_strand_id
1 'polypeptide(L)'
;MSTTSSNDTDLYDLTIIGGGPVGLFGLFYSGMRGMKVKIIDSLAELGGQLAALYPDKYIYDVAGFRKVMARDLVDGLVEQALQFAPTVCLE
;
A
#
# COMPACT_ATOMS: atom_id res chain seq x y z
N MET A 1 -18.06 1.57 -0.09
CA MET A 1 -17.40 0.61 0.16
C MET A 1 -16.63 0.10 -0.88
N SER A 2 -15.96 -0.63 -0.62
CA SER A 2 -15.16 -1.07 -1.44
C SER A 2 -15.57 -1.86 -2.40
N THR A 3 -15.09 -1.78 -3.40
CA THR A 3 -15.32 -2.62 -4.17
C THR A 3 -14.34 -3.40 -4.53
N THR A 4 -14.32 -4.42 -4.49
CA THR A 4 -13.35 -5.26 -4.79
C THR A 4 -13.89 -6.32 -5.58
N SER A 5 -13.15 -6.95 -6.31
CA SER A 5 -13.58 -8.08 -7.04
C SER A 5 -13.56 -9.32 -6.27
N SER A 6 -13.02 -9.32 -5.08
CA SER A 6 -13.00 -10.55 -4.33
C SER A 6 -14.36 -10.80 -3.74
N ASN A 7 -14.67 -12.02 -3.45
CA ASN A 7 -15.89 -12.35 -2.77
C ASN A 7 -15.58 -13.17 -1.56
N ASP A 8 -16.59 -13.51 -0.80
CA ASP A 8 -16.38 -14.14 0.50
C ASP A 8 -15.80 -15.52 0.43
N THR A 9 -15.81 -16.16 -0.72
CA THR A 9 -15.25 -17.50 -0.84
C THR A 9 -13.80 -17.49 -1.23
N ASP A 10 -13.22 -16.34 -1.55
CA ASP A 10 -11.83 -16.30 -1.92
C ASP A 10 -10.95 -16.46 -0.70
N LEU A 11 -9.90 -17.25 -0.86
CA LEU A 11 -8.91 -17.42 0.18
C LEU A 11 -7.64 -16.68 -0.18
N TYR A 12 -7.07 -16.03 0.78
CA TYR A 12 -5.83 -15.30 0.59
C TYR A 12 -4.77 -15.83 1.55
N ASP A 13 -3.54 -15.81 1.12
CA ASP A 13 -2.44 -16.21 1.99
C ASP A 13 -2.19 -15.15 3.06
N LEU A 14 -2.49 -13.90 2.74
CA LEU A 14 -2.24 -12.80 3.66
C LEU A 14 -3.22 -11.68 3.39
N THR A 15 -3.75 -11.10 4.44
CA THR A 15 -4.57 -9.89 4.34
C THR A 15 -3.88 -8.81 5.15
N ILE A 16 -3.62 -7.67 4.52
CA ILE A 16 -2.97 -6.55 5.16
C ILE A 16 -4.02 -5.49 5.43
N ILE A 17 -4.04 -4.95 6.64
CA ILE A 17 -4.95 -3.89 7.00
C ILE A 17 -4.16 -2.62 7.15
N GLY A 18 -4.51 -1.63 6.35
CA GLY A 18 -3.82 -0.35 6.37
C GLY A 18 -2.90 -0.18 5.17
N GLY A 19 -3.17 0.83 4.37
CA GLY A 19 -2.44 1.11 3.14
C GLY A 19 -1.33 2.13 3.29
N GLY A 20 -0.79 2.31 4.50
CA GLY A 20 0.36 3.19 4.69
C GLY A 20 1.66 2.54 4.25
N PRO A 21 2.80 3.19 4.50
CA PRO A 21 4.09 2.71 3.97
C PRO A 21 4.44 1.28 4.38
N VAL A 22 4.18 0.92 5.63
CA VAL A 22 4.50 -0.43 6.10
C VAL A 22 3.62 -1.46 5.40
N GLY A 23 2.32 -1.16 5.28
CA GLY A 23 1.41 -2.07 4.61
C GLY A 23 1.74 -2.21 3.14
N LEU A 24 2.11 -1.11 2.48
CA LEU A 24 2.47 -1.14 1.07
C LEU A 24 3.73 -1.96 0.84
N PHE A 25 4.73 -1.83 1.71
CA PHE A 25 5.93 -2.63 1.55
C PHE A 25 5.64 -4.11 1.79
N GLY A 26 4.79 -4.41 2.78
CA GLY A 26 4.36 -5.78 3.03
C GLY A 26 3.64 -6.38 1.84
N LEU A 27 2.82 -5.56 1.16
CA LEU A 27 2.12 -5.98 -0.03
C LEU A 27 3.10 -6.34 -1.15
N PHE A 28 4.11 -5.50 -1.35
CA PHE A 28 5.15 -5.77 -2.33
C PHE A 28 5.91 -7.05 -1.98
N TYR A 29 6.36 -7.15 -0.74
CA TYR A 29 7.22 -8.26 -0.35
C TYR A 29 6.49 -9.60 -0.45
N SER A 30 5.25 -9.65 0.03
CA SER A 30 4.48 -10.88 -0.05
C SER A 30 4.13 -11.24 -1.48
N GLY A 31 3.85 -10.25 -2.31
CA GLY A 31 3.61 -10.49 -3.73
C GLY A 31 4.84 -11.04 -4.43
N MET A 32 6.01 -10.48 -4.10
CA MET A 32 7.26 -10.96 -4.64
C MET A 32 7.51 -12.41 -4.25
N ARG A 33 7.00 -12.84 -3.10
CA ARG A 33 7.13 -14.22 -2.65
C ARG A 33 6.05 -15.13 -3.21
N GLY A 34 5.20 -14.62 -4.09
CA GLY A 34 4.20 -15.45 -4.75
C GLY A 34 2.94 -15.69 -3.96
N MET A 35 2.70 -14.91 -2.89
CA MET A 35 1.52 -15.08 -2.08
C MET A 35 0.33 -14.38 -2.72
N LYS A 36 -0.86 -14.91 -2.49
CA LYS A 36 -2.09 -14.25 -2.89
C LYS A 36 -2.46 -13.30 -1.75
N VAL A 37 -2.41 -12.00 -2.01
CA VAL A 37 -2.49 -11.00 -0.97
C VAL A 37 -3.62 -10.04 -1.22
N LYS A 38 -4.27 -9.61 -0.15
CA LYS A 38 -5.29 -8.59 -0.20
C LYS A 38 -4.91 -7.47 0.77
N ILE A 39 -5.11 -6.23 0.38
CA ILE A 39 -4.91 -5.10 1.27
C ILE A 39 -6.23 -4.36 1.42
N ILE A 40 -6.56 -3.96 2.64
CA ILE A 40 -7.78 -3.28 2.97
C ILE A 40 -7.44 -1.95 3.61
N ASP A 41 -8.07 -0.89 3.16
CA ASP A 41 -7.89 0.40 3.81
C ASP A 41 -9.23 1.13 3.86
N SER A 42 -9.43 1.91 4.90
CA SER A 42 -10.63 2.70 5.04
C SER A 42 -10.57 4.00 4.25
N LEU A 43 -9.42 4.37 3.73
CA LEU A 43 -9.30 5.55 2.91
C LEU A 43 -9.59 5.23 1.45
N ALA A 44 -9.92 6.24 0.69
CA ALA A 44 -10.25 6.06 -0.72
C ALA A 44 -9.03 5.74 -1.59
N GLU A 45 -7.84 6.02 -1.07
CA GLU A 45 -6.62 5.78 -1.82
C GLU A 45 -5.59 5.13 -0.94
N LEU A 46 -4.68 4.39 -1.54
CA LEU A 46 -3.54 3.86 -0.82
C LEU A 46 -2.58 4.99 -0.47
N GLY A 47 -1.77 4.80 0.56
CA GLY A 47 -0.79 5.78 0.98
C GLY A 47 -0.98 6.25 2.40
N GLY A 48 -2.16 6.04 2.95
CA GLY A 48 -2.42 6.32 4.35
C GLY A 48 -2.34 7.79 4.69
N GLN A 49 -2.07 8.08 5.94
CA GLN A 49 -2.05 9.44 6.43
C GLN A 49 -0.92 10.26 5.84
N LEU A 50 0.16 9.62 5.46
CA LEU A 50 1.28 10.33 4.87
C LEU A 50 0.84 11.04 3.60
N ALA A 51 0.07 10.35 2.75
CA ALA A 51 -0.43 10.95 1.54
C ALA A 51 -1.51 11.98 1.82
N ALA A 52 -2.34 11.75 2.84
CA ALA A 52 -3.48 12.61 3.10
C ALA A 52 -3.11 13.89 3.82
N LEU A 53 -2.16 13.80 4.77
CA LEU A 53 -1.89 14.93 5.65
C LEU A 53 -0.63 15.70 5.31
N TYR A 54 0.36 15.04 4.74
CA TYR A 54 1.66 15.68 4.55
C TYR A 54 2.23 15.49 3.14
N PRO A 55 1.45 15.71 2.10
CA PRO A 55 1.95 15.40 0.75
C PRO A 55 3.15 16.24 0.34
N ASP A 56 3.24 17.46 0.86
CA ASP A 56 4.28 18.38 0.47
C ASP A 56 5.40 18.52 1.49
N LYS A 57 5.51 17.59 2.43
CA LYS A 57 6.58 17.63 3.40
C LYS A 57 7.72 16.74 2.99
N TYR A 58 8.93 17.16 3.29
CA TYR A 58 10.10 16.33 3.12
C TYR A 58 10.23 15.38 4.30
N ILE A 59 10.67 14.17 4.02
CA ILE A 59 10.92 13.14 5.02
C ILE A 59 12.39 12.78 4.94
N TYR A 60 13.05 12.71 6.09
CA TYR A 60 14.49 12.55 6.14
C TYR A 60 14.93 11.20 6.70
N ASP A 61 14.00 10.40 7.20
CA ASP A 61 14.34 9.15 7.87
C ASP A 61 13.88 7.93 7.09
N VAL A 62 13.99 7.99 5.76
CA VAL A 62 13.71 6.82 4.92
C VAL A 62 15.03 6.31 4.40
N ALA A 63 15.29 5.03 4.63
CA ALA A 63 16.53 4.43 4.20
C ALA A 63 16.70 4.58 2.69
N GLY A 64 17.88 4.93 2.28
CA GLY A 64 18.16 5.09 0.85
C GLY A 64 17.93 6.48 0.29
N PHE A 65 17.34 7.40 1.08
CA PHE A 65 17.10 8.76 0.63
C PHE A 65 17.69 9.74 1.63
N ARG A 66 18.41 10.73 1.12
CA ARG A 66 18.82 11.83 1.98
C ARG A 66 17.60 12.55 2.48
N LYS A 67 16.68 12.83 1.59
CA LYS A 67 15.34 13.32 1.90
C LYS A 67 14.46 12.98 0.71
N VAL A 68 13.19 12.84 0.94
CA VAL A 68 12.23 12.54 -0.13
C VAL A 68 10.92 13.23 0.21
N MET A 69 10.27 13.79 -0.78
CA MET A 69 8.98 14.40 -0.53
C MET A 69 7.95 13.31 -0.28
N ALA A 70 7.07 13.53 0.69
CA ALA A 70 6.09 12.51 1.08
C ALA A 70 5.27 12.02 -0.10
N ARG A 71 4.83 12.92 -0.95
CA ARG A 71 4.05 12.56 -2.12
C ARG A 71 4.83 11.62 -3.04
N ASP A 72 6.09 11.90 -3.27
CA ASP A 72 6.92 11.08 -4.15
C ASP A 72 7.19 9.72 -3.54
N LEU A 73 7.40 9.67 -2.24
CA LEU A 73 7.59 8.41 -1.54
C LEU A 73 6.35 7.54 -1.64
N VAL A 74 5.18 8.12 -1.42
CA VAL A 74 3.94 7.36 -1.48
C VAL A 74 3.70 6.84 -2.89
N ASP A 75 3.90 7.68 -3.89
CA ASP A 75 3.70 7.25 -5.28
C ASP A 75 4.61 6.09 -5.61
N GLY A 76 5.87 6.15 -5.17
CA GLY A 76 6.82 5.07 -5.41
C GLY A 76 6.43 3.79 -4.69
N LEU A 77 5.96 3.91 -3.45
CA LEU A 77 5.56 2.74 -2.69
C LEU A 77 4.31 2.08 -3.29
N VAL A 78 3.36 2.87 -3.76
CA VAL A 78 2.16 2.32 -4.39
C VAL A 78 2.53 1.60 -5.69
N GLU A 79 3.36 2.23 -6.50
CA GLU A 79 3.79 1.61 -7.74
C GLU A 79 4.52 0.30 -7.47
N GLN A 80 5.40 0.30 -6.49
CA GLN A 80 6.14 -0.89 -6.13
C GLN A 80 5.20 -1.98 -5.62
N ALA A 81 4.22 -1.60 -4.79
CA ALA A 81 3.34 -2.57 -4.16
C ALA A 81 2.40 -3.24 -5.14
N LEU A 82 2.02 -2.57 -6.21
CA LEU A 82 1.04 -3.10 -7.14
C LEU A 82 1.62 -3.96 -8.26
N GLN A 83 2.92 -4.18 -8.25
CA GLN A 83 3.56 -4.93 -9.33
C GLN A 83 3.04 -6.36 -9.48
N PHE A 84 2.58 -6.98 -8.42
CA PHE A 84 2.20 -8.39 -8.44
C PHE A 84 0.69 -8.56 -8.36
N ALA A 85 -0.04 -7.55 -8.77
CA ALA A 85 -1.49 -7.62 -8.94
C ALA A 85 -2.24 -8.10 -7.69
N PRO A 86 -2.03 -7.46 -6.54
CA PRO A 86 -2.76 -7.85 -5.34
C PRO A 86 -4.22 -7.40 -5.45
N THR A 87 -5.06 -7.92 -4.55
CA THR A 87 -6.43 -7.44 -4.45
C THR A 87 -6.45 -6.23 -3.52
N VAL A 88 -7.05 -5.13 -3.99
CA VAL A 88 -7.10 -3.89 -3.21
C VAL A 88 -8.55 -3.59 -2.88
N CYS A 89 -8.84 -3.44 -1.58
CA CYS A 89 -10.17 -3.13 -1.09
C CYS A 89 -10.13 -1.78 -0.41
N LEU A 90 -10.67 -0.75 -1.04
CA LEU A 90 -10.70 0.59 -0.46
C LEU A 90 -12.12 0.92 -0.03
N GLU A 91 -12.21 1.82 0.96
CA GLU A 91 -13.37 2.16 1.58
C GLU A 91 -14.53 2.54 0.83
#